data_1b6a127f114d80bb56633d474b679dfb
#
_entry.id   1b6a127f114d80bb56633d474b679dfb
#
_cell.length_a   1.000
_cell.length_b   1.000
_cell.length_c   1.000
_cell.angle_alpha   90.00
_cell.angle_beta   90.00
_cell.angle_gamma   90.00
#
_symmetry.space_group_name_H-M   'P 1'
#
loop_
_entity.id
_entity.type
_entity.pdbx_description
1 polymer ?
#
loop_
_entity_poly.entity_id
_entity_poly.type
_entity_poly.pdbx_seq_one_letter_code
_entity_poly.pdbx_strand_id
1 'polypeptide(L)'
;VAREPLSFLKIDRAETQFDSSVDTYAPEVYAKAKELLENAIADGTFIKDSEQAYYIYELTMDGRVQTGLVACASIDDYESNVIKKHENTRADKELDRITHVDTCNAQTGPIFLAYRANAVINGEIDKAKKNSSLYNFVSPDGVRHQVWKISEPQSVKAIRGAFEGISSIYIADGHHR
;
A
#
# COMPACT_ATOMS: atom_id res chain seq x y z
N VAL A 1 12.96 1.03 14.36
CA VAL A 1 11.79 1.81 14.83
C VAL A 1 12.22 2.86 15.85
N ALA A 2 12.91 2.48 16.92
CA ALA A 2 13.30 3.44 17.98
C ALA A 2 14.25 4.56 17.50
N ARG A 3 15.04 4.31 16.45
CA ARG A 3 16.04 5.26 15.92
C ARG A 3 15.45 6.26 14.90
N GLU A 4 14.27 5.97 14.36
CA GLU A 4 13.62 6.78 13.33
C GLU A 4 12.28 7.32 13.87
N PRO A 5 12.21 8.59 14.23
CA PRO A 5 10.98 9.20 14.77
C PRO A 5 9.78 9.10 13.83
N LEU A 6 10.02 9.21 12.51
CA LEU A 6 8.99 9.14 11.46
C LEU A 6 8.77 7.75 10.86
N SER A 7 9.28 6.68 11.50
CA SER A 7 9.10 5.33 11.00
C SER A 7 7.62 4.93 10.99
N PHE A 8 7.08 4.62 9.81
CA PHE A 8 5.71 4.13 9.63
C PHE A 8 5.43 2.81 10.38
N LEU A 9 6.48 2.03 10.66
CA LEU A 9 6.37 0.82 11.48
C LEU A 9 5.85 1.09 12.90
N LYS A 10 5.92 2.31 13.40
CA LYS A 10 5.30 2.69 14.69
C LYS A 10 3.78 2.61 14.64
N ILE A 11 3.19 2.76 13.45
CA ILE A 11 1.74 2.67 13.22
C ILE A 11 1.36 1.24 12.87
N ASP A 12 2.03 0.63 11.88
CA ASP A 12 1.71 -0.73 11.42
C ASP A 12 2.09 -1.82 12.45
N ARG A 13 3.06 -1.53 13.32
CA ARG A 13 3.59 -2.40 14.37
C ARG A 13 3.64 -1.64 15.71
N ALA A 14 2.48 -1.15 16.15
CA ALA A 14 2.38 -0.26 17.31
C ALA A 14 2.80 -0.93 18.63
N GLU A 15 2.83 -2.27 18.70
CA GLU A 15 3.39 -3.02 19.83
C GLU A 15 4.85 -2.65 20.11
N THR A 16 5.58 -2.13 19.11
CA THR A 16 6.97 -1.66 19.28
C THR A 16 7.10 -0.43 20.18
N GLN A 17 5.98 0.20 20.55
CA GLN A 17 5.92 1.36 21.46
C GLN A 17 5.70 0.96 22.92
N PHE A 18 5.52 -0.33 23.20
CA PHE A 18 5.23 -0.88 24.51
C PHE A 18 6.38 -1.76 25.01
N ASP A 19 6.34 -2.05 26.31
CA ASP A 19 7.20 -3.07 26.89
C ASP A 19 6.83 -4.46 26.36
N SER A 20 7.80 -5.37 26.31
CA SER A 20 7.60 -6.73 25.81
C SER A 20 6.61 -7.60 26.62
N SER A 21 6.20 -7.13 27.79
CA SER A 21 5.15 -7.78 28.60
C SER A 21 3.73 -7.51 28.11
N VAL A 22 3.56 -6.48 27.28
CA VAL A 22 2.24 -6.13 26.69
C VAL A 22 1.92 -7.08 25.55
N ASP A 23 0.72 -7.66 25.57
CA ASP A 23 0.27 -8.51 24.48
C ASP A 23 0.18 -7.71 23.18
N THR A 24 0.79 -8.23 22.12
CA THR A 24 0.79 -7.63 20.77
C THR A 24 -0.63 -7.32 20.26
N TYR A 25 -1.61 -8.09 20.72
CA TYR A 25 -3.02 -7.95 20.30
C TYR A 25 -3.90 -7.25 21.34
N ALA A 26 -3.29 -6.60 22.33
CA ALA A 26 -4.04 -5.86 23.34
C ALA A 26 -4.72 -4.61 22.72
N PRO A 27 -5.92 -4.24 23.20
CA PRO A 27 -6.65 -3.08 22.68
C PRO A 27 -5.86 -1.76 22.67
N GLU A 28 -5.01 -1.56 23.69
CA GLU A 28 -4.15 -0.38 23.79
C GLU A 28 -3.12 -0.28 22.65
N VAL A 29 -2.70 -1.40 22.06
CA VAL A 29 -1.78 -1.42 20.91
C VAL A 29 -2.47 -0.84 19.68
N TYR A 30 -3.71 -1.22 19.41
CA TYR A 30 -4.49 -0.66 18.30
C TYR A 30 -4.84 0.80 18.53
N ALA A 31 -5.20 1.15 19.78
CA ALA A 31 -5.45 2.55 20.15
C ALA A 31 -4.20 3.43 19.92
N LYS A 32 -3.01 2.88 20.21
CA LYS A 32 -1.73 3.56 19.95
C LYS A 32 -1.45 3.75 18.48
N ALA A 33 -1.74 2.76 17.65
CA ALA A 33 -1.62 2.88 16.20
C ALA A 33 -2.48 4.02 15.66
N LYS A 34 -3.74 4.10 16.10
CA LYS A 34 -4.67 5.19 15.77
C LYS A 34 -4.13 6.55 16.21
N GLU A 35 -3.72 6.68 17.47
CA GLU A 35 -3.16 7.91 18.04
C GLU A 35 -1.99 8.43 17.19
N LEU A 36 -1.05 7.53 16.83
CA LEU A 36 0.13 7.89 16.04
C LEU A 36 -0.25 8.33 14.62
N LEU A 37 -1.23 7.67 14.00
CA LEU A 37 -1.73 8.03 12.68
C LEU A 37 -2.41 9.41 12.71
N GLU A 38 -3.31 9.63 13.67
CA GLU A 38 -4.03 10.90 13.83
C GLU A 38 -3.07 12.07 14.12
N ASN A 39 -2.07 11.85 14.96
CA ASN A 39 -1.03 12.85 15.24
C ASN A 39 -0.22 13.19 13.99
N ALA A 40 0.18 12.20 13.19
CA ALA A 40 0.92 12.41 11.94
C ALA A 40 0.10 13.16 10.88
N ILE A 41 -1.22 13.01 10.89
CA ILE A 41 -2.14 13.79 10.05
C ILE A 41 -2.29 15.22 10.60
N ALA A 42 -2.44 15.37 11.91
CA ALA A 42 -2.66 16.67 12.55
C ALA A 42 -1.44 17.59 12.47
N ASP A 43 -0.24 17.05 12.55
CA ASP A 43 1.02 17.80 12.45
C ASP A 43 1.52 18.02 11.00
N GLY A 44 0.80 17.45 10.01
CA GLY A 44 1.13 17.59 8.60
C GLY A 44 2.23 16.66 8.09
N THR A 45 2.69 15.70 8.88
CA THR A 45 3.62 14.66 8.44
C THR A 45 2.99 13.80 7.34
N PHE A 46 1.69 13.49 7.49
CA PHE A 46 0.89 12.84 6.45
C PHE A 46 -0.12 13.82 5.87
N ILE A 47 -0.09 13.94 4.55
CA ILE A 47 -0.97 14.83 3.80
C ILE A 47 -1.85 13.97 2.89
N LYS A 48 -3.17 14.18 2.97
CA LYS A 48 -4.11 13.57 2.04
C LYS A 48 -4.09 14.33 0.73
N ASP A 49 -3.90 13.64 -0.38
CA ASP A 49 -4.04 14.22 -1.71
C ASP A 49 -5.46 14.76 -1.94
N SER A 50 -5.55 15.91 -2.58
CA SER A 50 -6.81 16.60 -2.88
C SER A 50 -7.56 16.00 -4.09
N GLU A 51 -6.88 15.17 -4.88
CA GLU A 51 -7.40 14.60 -6.12
C GLU A 51 -7.21 13.08 -6.17
N GLN A 52 -8.03 12.41 -6.96
CA GLN A 52 -7.86 10.99 -7.23
C GLN A 52 -6.61 10.77 -8.08
N ALA A 53 -5.75 9.87 -7.66
CA ALA A 53 -4.51 9.56 -8.35
C ALA A 53 -4.15 8.08 -8.22
N TYR A 54 -3.38 7.61 -9.19
CA TYR A 54 -2.58 6.40 -9.07
C TYR A 54 -1.14 6.78 -8.75
N TYR A 55 -0.39 5.85 -8.16
CA TYR A 55 1.04 6.02 -7.98
C TYR A 55 1.78 4.87 -8.64
N ILE A 56 2.93 5.19 -9.20
CA ILE A 56 3.89 4.19 -9.66
C ILE A 56 4.90 4.03 -8.54
N TYR A 57 5.13 2.80 -8.11
CA TYR A 57 6.19 2.46 -7.19
C TYR A 57 7.17 1.50 -7.87
N GLU A 58 8.41 1.94 -8.00
CA GLU A 58 9.45 1.19 -8.66
C GLU A 58 10.60 0.91 -7.70
N LEU A 59 10.99 -0.35 -7.68
CA LEU A 59 12.13 -0.86 -6.93
C LEU A 59 13.23 -1.29 -7.91
N THR A 60 14.47 -0.92 -7.62
CA THR A 60 15.64 -1.45 -8.32
C THR A 60 16.57 -2.10 -7.31
N MET A 61 16.82 -3.40 -7.48
CA MET A 61 17.70 -4.21 -6.63
C MET A 61 18.59 -5.05 -7.53
N ASP A 62 19.90 -4.96 -7.36
CA ASP A 62 20.92 -5.71 -8.14
C ASP A 62 20.70 -5.58 -9.66
N GLY A 63 20.35 -4.41 -10.14
CA GLY A 63 20.08 -4.13 -11.55
C GLY A 63 18.72 -4.60 -12.06
N ARG A 64 17.93 -5.33 -11.23
CA ARG A 64 16.58 -5.75 -11.57
C ARG A 64 15.59 -4.65 -11.18
N VAL A 65 14.77 -4.24 -12.12
CA VAL A 65 13.71 -3.25 -11.93
C VAL A 65 12.36 -3.94 -11.81
N GLN A 66 11.59 -3.61 -10.77
CA GLN A 66 10.21 -4.02 -10.61
C GLN A 66 9.34 -2.78 -10.46
N THR A 67 8.38 -2.62 -11.35
CA THR A 67 7.44 -1.49 -11.36
C THR A 67 6.04 -1.98 -11.02
N GLY A 68 5.41 -1.36 -10.03
CA GLY A 68 4.04 -1.61 -9.61
C GLY A 68 3.17 -0.36 -9.71
N LEU A 69 1.87 -0.54 -9.92
CA LEU A 69 0.87 0.50 -9.82
C LEU A 69 0.20 0.41 -8.45
N VAL A 70 0.19 1.50 -7.69
CA VAL A 70 -0.48 1.59 -6.39
C VAL A 70 -1.85 2.20 -6.58
N ALA A 71 -2.87 1.50 -6.11
CA ALA A 71 -4.28 1.87 -6.25
C ALA A 71 -5.12 1.25 -5.14
N CYS A 72 -6.37 1.68 -5.02
CA CYS A 72 -7.40 0.97 -4.25
C CYS A 72 -8.11 -0.04 -5.15
N ALA A 73 -8.19 -1.28 -4.70
CA ALA A 73 -8.98 -2.32 -5.36
C ALA A 73 -10.41 -2.35 -4.78
N SER A 74 -11.39 -2.76 -5.59
CA SER A 74 -12.77 -2.91 -5.14
C SER A 74 -12.92 -4.16 -4.26
N ILE A 75 -13.67 -4.03 -3.17
CA ILE A 75 -14.10 -5.16 -2.34
C ILE A 75 -15.04 -6.07 -3.13
N ASP A 76 -15.89 -5.51 -3.98
CA ASP A 76 -16.79 -6.28 -4.84
C ASP A 76 -16.02 -7.21 -5.80
N ASP A 77 -14.84 -6.77 -6.30
CA ASP A 77 -13.96 -7.60 -7.11
C ASP A 77 -13.35 -8.77 -6.33
N TYR A 78 -13.15 -8.58 -5.03
CA TYR A 78 -12.71 -9.66 -4.14
C TYR A 78 -13.85 -10.65 -3.86
N GLU A 79 -15.06 -10.17 -3.59
CA GLU A 79 -16.25 -11.01 -3.35
C GLU A 79 -16.70 -11.76 -4.60
N SER A 80 -16.68 -11.11 -5.77
CA SER A 80 -17.03 -11.72 -7.05
C SER A 80 -15.94 -12.61 -7.65
N ASN A 81 -14.82 -12.76 -6.92
CA ASN A 81 -13.68 -13.58 -7.33
C ASN A 81 -12.99 -13.12 -8.64
N VAL A 82 -13.05 -11.83 -8.95
CA VAL A 82 -12.15 -11.18 -9.91
C VAL A 82 -10.74 -11.13 -9.33
N ILE A 83 -10.63 -10.76 -8.02
CA ILE A 83 -9.39 -10.91 -7.26
C ILE A 83 -9.31 -12.34 -6.72
N LYS A 84 -8.37 -13.11 -7.28
CA LYS A 84 -8.18 -14.53 -6.98
C LYS A 84 -7.33 -14.72 -5.72
N LYS A 85 -7.85 -15.51 -4.79
CA LYS A 85 -7.10 -15.99 -3.61
C LYS A 85 -6.25 -17.20 -4.01
N HIS A 86 -5.09 -17.35 -3.38
CA HIS A 86 -4.23 -18.53 -3.55
C HIS A 86 -4.24 -19.43 -2.32
N GLU A 87 -4.58 -18.90 -1.14
CA GLU A 87 -4.70 -19.65 0.10
C GLU A 87 -5.73 -19.01 1.05
N ASN A 88 -6.12 -19.74 2.08
CA ASN A 88 -6.99 -19.24 3.12
C ASN A 88 -6.21 -18.44 4.14
N THR A 89 -6.84 -17.39 4.69
CA THR A 89 -6.30 -16.61 5.79
C THR A 89 -6.30 -17.41 7.08
N ARG A 90 -5.35 -17.12 7.96
CA ARG A 90 -5.37 -17.62 9.34
C ARG A 90 -6.27 -16.72 10.16
N ALA A 91 -7.22 -17.29 10.90
CA ALA A 91 -8.22 -16.55 11.65
C ALA A 91 -7.62 -15.56 12.66
N ASP A 92 -6.51 -15.90 13.32
CA ASP A 92 -5.80 -15.04 14.27
C ASP A 92 -5.21 -13.81 13.58
N LYS A 93 -4.64 -13.97 12.38
CA LYS A 93 -4.05 -12.88 11.59
C LYS A 93 -5.11 -12.01 10.92
N GLU A 94 -6.18 -12.62 10.47
CA GLU A 94 -7.31 -11.91 9.89
C GLU A 94 -7.96 -10.99 10.94
N LEU A 95 -8.25 -11.52 12.13
CA LEU A 95 -8.81 -10.73 13.24
C LEU A 95 -7.89 -9.55 13.62
N ASP A 96 -6.59 -9.78 13.72
CA ASP A 96 -5.60 -8.73 13.98
C ASP A 96 -5.71 -7.60 12.94
N ARG A 97 -5.71 -7.95 11.65
CA ARG A 97 -5.79 -6.93 10.58
C ARG A 97 -7.12 -6.20 10.53
N ILE A 98 -8.24 -6.92 10.73
CA ILE A 98 -9.58 -6.33 10.84
C ILE A 98 -9.60 -5.31 11.98
N THR A 99 -9.14 -5.70 13.18
CA THR A 99 -9.11 -4.82 14.35
C THR A 99 -8.26 -3.57 14.11
N HIS A 100 -7.09 -3.74 13.48
CA HIS A 100 -6.21 -2.62 13.16
C HIS A 100 -6.85 -1.64 12.17
N VAL A 101 -7.40 -2.15 11.07
CA VAL A 101 -8.06 -1.32 10.04
C VAL A 101 -9.27 -0.60 10.59
N ASP A 102 -10.11 -1.31 11.36
CA ASP A 102 -11.31 -0.74 11.99
C ASP A 102 -10.95 0.36 13.00
N THR A 103 -9.97 0.11 13.85
CA THR A 103 -9.52 1.08 14.86
C THR A 103 -8.90 2.32 14.21
N CYS A 104 -8.02 2.15 13.23
CA CYS A 104 -7.35 3.25 12.54
C CYS A 104 -8.24 3.95 11.51
N ASN A 105 -9.36 3.34 11.12
CA ASN A 105 -10.18 3.75 9.98
C ASN A 105 -9.33 3.97 8.70
N ALA A 106 -8.32 3.16 8.52
CA ALA A 106 -7.36 3.26 7.42
C ALA A 106 -6.71 1.90 7.12
N GLN A 107 -6.52 1.61 5.83
CA GLN A 107 -5.70 0.49 5.39
C GLN A 107 -4.24 0.94 5.35
N THR A 108 -3.45 0.52 6.33
CA THR A 108 -2.06 0.95 6.50
C THR A 108 -1.04 0.07 5.78
N GLY A 109 -1.44 -1.12 5.35
CA GLY A 109 -0.55 -2.07 4.70
C GLY A 109 -1.02 -2.45 3.30
N PRO A 110 -0.22 -2.17 2.24
CA PRO A 110 -0.56 -2.59 0.89
C PRO A 110 -0.49 -4.11 0.76
N ILE A 111 -1.28 -4.64 -0.19
CA ILE A 111 -1.17 -6.02 -0.65
C ILE A 111 -0.50 -6.03 -2.03
N PHE A 112 0.13 -7.14 -2.39
CA PHE A 112 0.72 -7.30 -3.70
C PHE A 112 -0.23 -8.12 -4.60
N LEU A 113 -0.74 -7.45 -5.63
CA LEU A 113 -1.61 -8.04 -6.65
C LEU A 113 -0.86 -8.18 -7.96
N ALA A 114 -1.01 -9.31 -8.63
CA ALA A 114 -0.45 -9.58 -9.94
C ALA A 114 -1.56 -9.68 -10.99
N TYR A 115 -1.34 -9.08 -12.16
CA TYR A 115 -2.24 -9.15 -13.30
C TYR A 115 -1.45 -9.34 -14.60
N ARG A 116 -2.12 -9.78 -15.65
CA ARG A 116 -1.47 -9.91 -16.98
C ARG A 116 -1.18 -8.52 -17.55
N ALA A 117 0.03 -8.35 -18.09
CA ALA A 117 0.47 -7.09 -18.69
C ALA A 117 -0.60 -6.54 -19.67
N ASN A 118 -0.87 -5.24 -19.54
CA ASN A 118 -1.82 -4.49 -20.35
C ASN A 118 -1.11 -3.32 -21.01
N ALA A 119 -1.20 -3.21 -22.32
CA ALA A 119 -0.48 -2.19 -23.08
C ALA A 119 -0.91 -0.76 -22.74
N VAL A 120 -2.19 -0.53 -22.41
CA VAL A 120 -2.69 0.79 -22.02
C VAL A 120 -2.10 1.21 -20.68
N ILE A 121 -2.15 0.31 -19.69
CA ILE A 121 -1.59 0.57 -18.35
C ILE A 121 -0.08 0.83 -18.45
N ASN A 122 0.64 -0.02 -19.17
CA ASN A 122 2.08 0.15 -19.37
C ASN A 122 2.41 1.47 -20.06
N GLY A 123 1.64 1.86 -21.08
CA GLY A 123 1.83 3.14 -21.78
C GLY A 123 1.65 4.37 -20.87
N GLU A 124 0.64 4.36 -19.98
CA GLU A 124 0.45 5.43 -19.01
C GLU A 124 1.54 5.46 -17.94
N ILE A 125 2.04 4.31 -17.51
CA ILE A 125 3.19 4.20 -16.62
C ILE A 125 4.43 4.79 -17.28
N ASP A 126 4.74 4.40 -18.52
CA ASP A 126 5.90 4.90 -19.26
C ASP A 126 5.82 6.41 -19.53
N LYS A 127 4.62 6.92 -19.79
CA LYS A 127 4.36 8.36 -19.92
C LYS A 127 4.66 9.09 -18.62
N ALA A 128 4.16 8.61 -17.49
CA ALA A 128 4.36 9.24 -16.19
C ALA A 128 5.83 9.22 -15.74
N LYS A 129 6.55 8.15 -16.01
CA LYS A 129 7.99 8.00 -15.68
C LYS A 129 8.91 8.95 -16.43
N LYS A 130 8.43 9.64 -17.50
CA LYS A 130 9.18 10.70 -18.20
C LYS A 130 9.25 11.98 -17.37
N ASN A 131 8.38 12.16 -16.39
CA ASN A 131 8.37 13.30 -15.49
C ASN A 131 9.31 13.07 -14.29
N SER A 132 9.55 14.13 -13.52
CA SER A 132 10.29 14.01 -12.27
C SER A 132 9.55 13.11 -11.30
N SER A 133 10.27 12.22 -10.64
CA SER A 133 9.70 11.38 -9.57
C SER A 133 9.34 12.21 -8.35
N LEU A 134 8.27 11.82 -7.65
CA LEU A 134 7.86 12.38 -6.37
C LEU A 134 8.88 12.05 -5.28
N TYR A 135 9.35 10.80 -5.27
CA TYR A 135 10.42 10.31 -4.39
C TYR A 135 11.45 9.54 -5.20
N ASN A 136 12.71 9.66 -4.81
CA ASN A 136 13.82 8.92 -5.40
C ASN A 136 14.97 8.85 -4.37
N PHE A 137 15.18 7.69 -3.79
CA PHE A 137 16.21 7.46 -2.78
C PHE A 137 16.70 6.00 -2.82
N VAL A 138 17.83 5.76 -2.18
CA VAL A 138 18.38 4.41 -1.97
C VAL A 138 18.32 4.11 -0.48
N SER A 139 17.71 3.00 -0.10
CA SER A 139 17.65 2.53 1.27
C SER A 139 18.98 1.89 1.71
N PRO A 140 19.22 1.71 3.03
CA PRO A 140 20.50 1.19 3.54
C PRO A 140 20.88 -0.22 3.03
N ASP A 141 19.90 -1.00 2.58
CA ASP A 141 20.08 -2.31 1.96
C ASP A 141 20.45 -2.27 0.46
N GLY A 142 20.62 -1.05 -0.09
CA GLY A 142 21.03 -0.85 -1.48
C GLY A 142 19.87 -0.84 -2.49
N VAL A 143 18.62 -0.99 -2.04
CA VAL A 143 17.45 -0.93 -2.92
C VAL A 143 17.12 0.52 -3.26
N ARG A 144 16.97 0.83 -4.55
CA ARG A 144 16.49 2.13 -5.01
C ARG A 144 14.97 2.13 -5.04
N HIS A 145 14.38 3.16 -4.48
CA HIS A 145 12.94 3.41 -4.42
C HIS A 145 12.61 4.66 -5.24
N GLN A 146 11.67 4.53 -6.17
CA GLN A 146 11.16 5.66 -6.94
C GLN A 146 9.64 5.65 -6.98
N VAL A 147 9.05 6.83 -6.86
CA VAL A 147 7.59 7.01 -6.89
C VAL A 147 7.21 8.13 -7.84
N TRP A 148 6.21 7.90 -8.66
CA TRP A 148 5.57 8.91 -9.50
C TRP A 148 4.07 8.95 -9.23
N LYS A 149 3.47 10.11 -9.42
CA LYS A 149 2.02 10.31 -9.30
C LYS A 149 1.40 10.42 -10.69
N ILE A 150 0.25 9.80 -10.88
CA ILE A 150 -0.59 9.92 -12.07
C ILE A 150 -1.92 10.51 -11.63
N SER A 151 -2.13 11.80 -11.86
CA SER A 151 -3.36 12.53 -11.51
C SER A 151 -4.04 13.18 -12.70
N GLU A 152 -3.43 13.12 -13.89
CA GLU A 152 -4.06 13.64 -15.11
C GLU A 152 -5.38 12.88 -15.38
N PRO A 153 -6.54 13.57 -15.50
CA PRO A 153 -7.84 12.90 -15.59
C PRO A 153 -7.96 11.90 -16.75
N GLN A 154 -7.31 12.17 -17.88
CA GLN A 154 -7.33 11.25 -19.03
C GLN A 154 -6.53 9.97 -18.74
N SER A 155 -5.36 10.08 -18.12
CA SER A 155 -4.53 8.94 -17.73
C SER A 155 -5.23 8.10 -16.64
N VAL A 156 -5.83 8.76 -15.65
CA VAL A 156 -6.61 8.08 -14.60
C VAL A 156 -7.78 7.31 -15.22
N LYS A 157 -8.52 7.93 -16.13
CA LYS A 157 -9.63 7.28 -16.85
C LYS A 157 -9.16 6.11 -17.72
N ALA A 158 -8.05 6.27 -18.43
CA ALA A 158 -7.49 5.22 -19.28
C ALA A 158 -7.06 3.98 -18.47
N ILE A 159 -6.35 4.20 -17.35
CA ILE A 159 -5.93 3.11 -16.45
C ILE A 159 -7.16 2.41 -15.86
N ARG A 160 -8.12 3.15 -15.35
CA ARG A 160 -9.36 2.60 -14.79
C ARG A 160 -10.10 1.75 -15.83
N GLY A 161 -10.35 2.28 -17.03
CA GLY A 161 -11.02 1.53 -18.09
C GLY A 161 -10.24 0.29 -18.55
N ALA A 162 -8.91 0.34 -18.50
CA ALA A 162 -8.09 -0.84 -18.80
C ALA A 162 -8.24 -1.93 -17.72
N PHE A 163 -8.34 -1.58 -16.43
CA PHE A 163 -8.60 -2.54 -15.35
C PHE A 163 -10.02 -3.13 -15.42
N GLU A 164 -11.02 -2.36 -15.82
CA GLU A 164 -12.40 -2.87 -16.03
C GLU A 164 -12.45 -4.00 -17.06
N GLY A 165 -11.50 -4.05 -18.00
CA GLY A 165 -11.33 -5.13 -18.95
C GLY A 165 -10.52 -6.34 -18.45
N ILE A 166 -9.95 -6.30 -17.25
CA ILE A 166 -9.15 -7.39 -16.69
C ILE A 166 -10.05 -8.34 -15.90
N SER A 167 -10.24 -9.54 -16.40
CA SER A 167 -11.15 -10.54 -15.81
C SER A 167 -10.60 -11.23 -14.56
N SER A 168 -9.30 -11.15 -14.30
CA SER A 168 -8.68 -11.80 -13.14
C SER A 168 -7.41 -11.10 -12.70
N ILE A 169 -7.33 -10.83 -11.40
CA ILE A 169 -6.15 -10.34 -10.69
C ILE A 169 -5.82 -11.36 -9.59
N TYR A 170 -4.58 -11.55 -9.25
CA TYR A 170 -4.14 -12.59 -8.33
C TYR A 170 -3.45 -11.99 -7.12
N ILE A 171 -3.84 -12.40 -5.92
CA ILE A 171 -3.11 -12.05 -4.71
C ILE A 171 -1.77 -12.79 -4.75
N ALA A 172 -0.67 -12.05 -4.80
CA ALA A 172 0.68 -12.60 -4.83
C ALA A 172 1.34 -12.57 -3.44
N ASP A 173 0.96 -11.59 -2.60
CA ASP A 173 1.41 -11.48 -1.22
C ASP A 173 0.44 -10.62 -0.40
N GLY A 174 0.49 -10.74 0.93
CA GLY A 174 -0.34 -9.95 1.85
C GLY A 174 -1.78 -10.45 1.98
N HIS A 175 -2.04 -11.76 1.78
CA HIS A 175 -3.38 -12.36 1.80
C HIS A 175 -4.11 -12.26 3.16
N HIS A 176 -3.43 -11.92 4.25
CA HIS A 176 -4.06 -11.64 5.56
C HIS A 176 -4.53 -10.19 5.73
N ARG A 177 -4.38 -9.34 4.72
CA ARG A 177 -4.70 -7.90 4.79
C ARG A 177 -5.96 -7.51 4.08
#